data_7eda0b4d36e0c04492c1fb63e5463b52
#
_entry.id   7eda0b4d36e0c04492c1fb63e5463b52
#
_cell.length_a   1.000
_cell.length_b   1.000
_cell.length_c   1.000
_cell.angle_alpha   90.00
_cell.angle_beta   90.00
_cell.angle_gamma   90.00
#
_symmetry.space_group_name_H-M   'P 1'
#
loop_
_entity.id
_entity.type
_entity.pdbx_description
1 polymer ?
#
loop_
_entity_poly.entity_id
_entity_poly.type
_entity_poly.pdbx_seq_one_letter_code
_entity_poly.pdbx_strand_id
1 'polypeptide(L)'
;LGEGDEERLTGRIHSFRRGVTRYPIPGALIYPATSNDLRQIYASDGRSSIQVGTVFPTRDIRAGLYIDSMLGKHFALLGSTGTGKSTSAALILHRICEAAPEGHIVMIDPHGEYSAAFKQTGMIFDVSNLQMPYWLMNFEEHCEVFLTTTGNDRQEDSDILSKCLLQARAKNRLAETMGKITVDSPIPYLLSDLTNLIQTEMGKLDKATSSAPYMRIKTKIDELKADPRFQFMFSGMLVGDTMAEFITKIFRMPSKGKPISIIDVSGVPSDITSTVVAVLSRMVFDFAIWSRDEKTRPVLLVCEEAHRYVPSEKNADGSSVGKILSRIAKEGRKYGVSLGLITQRPSDLAEGVLSQCGTIISMRLNNDRDQAFVKAAMPEGARGFLDSIPALRNRECIICGEGVSIPIRVAFDDLEEFKRPASADPSISQLWSSSGGEEEMVLRTVQRWRAQGR
;
A
#
# COMPACT_ATOMS: atom_id res chain seq x y z
N LEU A 1 -11.34 -28.83 -5.03
CA LEU A 1 -11.90 -29.78 -5.99
C LEU A 1 -12.39 -29.05 -7.25
N GLY A 2 -12.30 -29.71 -8.41
CA GLY A 2 -12.77 -29.21 -9.69
C GLY A 2 -13.12 -30.35 -10.62
N GLU A 3 -13.79 -30.06 -11.69
CA GLU A 3 -14.17 -31.02 -12.73
C GLU A 3 -13.46 -30.68 -14.04
N GLY A 4 -12.93 -31.69 -14.70
CA GLY A 4 -12.38 -31.60 -16.05
C GLY A 4 -13.39 -32.13 -17.07
N ASP A 5 -13.58 -31.42 -18.17
CA ASP A 5 -14.32 -31.94 -19.30
C ASP A 5 -13.37 -32.81 -20.14
N GLU A 6 -13.70 -34.08 -20.28
CA GLU A 6 -12.91 -35.08 -21.00
C GLU A 6 -13.37 -35.20 -22.45
N GLU A 7 -12.42 -35.29 -23.36
CA GLU A 7 -12.69 -35.65 -24.74
C GLU A 7 -12.99 -37.17 -24.81
N ARG A 8 -14.18 -37.54 -25.27
CA ARG A 8 -14.68 -38.94 -25.26
C ARG A 8 -13.78 -39.95 -25.99
N LEU A 9 -13.02 -39.53 -26.98
CA LEU A 9 -12.17 -40.38 -27.78
C LEU A 9 -10.79 -40.62 -27.19
N THR A 10 -10.24 -39.63 -26.49
CA THR A 10 -8.85 -39.66 -26.00
C THR A 10 -8.74 -39.75 -24.50
N GLY A 11 -9.82 -39.51 -23.75
CA GLY A 11 -9.82 -39.40 -22.28
C GLY A 11 -9.01 -38.20 -21.76
N ARG A 12 -8.62 -37.25 -22.63
CA ARG A 12 -7.84 -36.09 -22.23
C ARG A 12 -8.74 -34.97 -21.72
N ILE A 13 -8.32 -34.37 -20.62
CA ILE A 13 -8.97 -33.12 -20.11
C ILE A 13 -8.66 -32.00 -21.09
N HIS A 14 -9.70 -31.33 -21.62
CA HIS A 14 -9.57 -30.19 -22.50
C HIS A 14 -10.01 -28.86 -21.86
N SER A 15 -10.76 -28.93 -20.76
CA SER A 15 -11.09 -27.78 -19.93
C SER A 15 -11.19 -28.16 -18.46
N PHE A 16 -11.03 -27.22 -17.56
CA PHE A 16 -11.13 -27.46 -16.13
C PHE A 16 -11.96 -26.35 -15.48
N ARG A 17 -12.90 -26.75 -14.61
CA ARG A 17 -13.74 -25.83 -13.84
C ARG A 17 -13.60 -26.10 -12.34
N ARG A 18 -13.50 -25.02 -11.55
CA ARG A 18 -13.51 -25.12 -10.08
C ARG A 18 -14.92 -25.50 -9.60
N GLY A 19 -14.98 -26.36 -8.59
CA GLY A 19 -16.22 -26.91 -8.06
C GLY A 19 -16.48 -28.31 -8.61
N VAL A 20 -17.35 -29.06 -7.98
CA VAL A 20 -17.73 -30.42 -8.37
C VAL A 20 -19.23 -30.55 -8.33
N THR A 21 -19.81 -31.16 -9.37
CA THR A 21 -21.22 -31.50 -9.45
C THR A 21 -21.46 -32.94 -8.94
N ARG A 22 -20.43 -33.78 -9.03
CA ARG A 22 -20.48 -35.17 -8.57
C ARG A 22 -19.27 -35.51 -7.71
N TYR A 23 -19.50 -36.03 -6.54
CA TYR A 23 -18.44 -36.55 -5.67
C TYR A 23 -18.10 -37.99 -6.07
N PRO A 24 -16.81 -38.42 -5.99
CA PRO A 24 -16.45 -39.80 -6.18
C PRO A 24 -17.13 -40.67 -5.11
N ILE A 25 -17.61 -41.80 -5.51
CA ILE A 25 -18.23 -42.78 -4.62
C ILE A 25 -17.16 -43.79 -4.11
N PRO A 26 -17.37 -44.45 -2.96
CA PRO A 26 -16.50 -45.53 -2.51
C PRO A 26 -16.34 -46.60 -3.60
N GLY A 27 -15.09 -46.98 -3.89
CA GLY A 27 -14.77 -47.90 -4.98
C GLY A 27 -14.48 -47.27 -6.33
N ALA A 28 -14.61 -45.95 -6.48
CA ALA A 28 -14.15 -45.22 -7.68
C ALA A 28 -12.63 -45.36 -7.85
N LEU A 29 -12.19 -45.62 -9.08
CA LEU A 29 -10.77 -45.73 -9.41
C LEU A 29 -10.11 -44.34 -9.35
N ILE A 30 -8.89 -44.32 -8.82
CA ILE A 30 -8.07 -43.10 -8.74
C ILE A 30 -6.86 -43.28 -9.66
N TYR A 31 -6.66 -42.30 -10.55
CA TYR A 31 -5.51 -42.29 -11.47
C TYR A 31 -4.63 -41.09 -11.19
N PRO A 32 -3.29 -41.20 -11.34
CA PRO A 32 -2.41 -40.07 -11.33
C PRO A 32 -2.74 -39.11 -12.49
N ALA A 33 -2.79 -37.80 -12.22
CA ALA A 33 -2.94 -36.82 -13.27
C ALA A 33 -1.71 -36.85 -14.19
N THR A 34 -1.93 -36.79 -15.49
CA THR A 34 -0.84 -36.68 -16.46
C THR A 34 -0.33 -35.25 -16.53
N SER A 35 0.88 -35.02 -17.09
CA SER A 35 1.41 -33.67 -17.31
C SER A 35 0.47 -32.83 -18.19
N ASN A 36 -0.28 -33.46 -19.11
CA ASN A 36 -1.25 -32.75 -19.94
C ASN A 36 -2.48 -32.32 -19.14
N ASP A 37 -2.99 -33.16 -18.25
CA ASP A 37 -4.11 -32.84 -17.37
C ASP A 37 -3.72 -31.66 -16.45
N LEU A 38 -2.52 -31.72 -15.88
CA LEU A 38 -2.00 -30.63 -15.03
C LEU A 38 -1.87 -29.32 -15.81
N ARG A 39 -1.41 -29.36 -17.07
CA ARG A 39 -1.36 -28.16 -17.91
C ARG A 39 -2.75 -27.57 -18.15
N GLN A 40 -3.77 -28.39 -18.35
CA GLN A 40 -5.15 -27.92 -18.50
C GLN A 40 -5.71 -27.36 -17.18
N ILE A 41 -5.46 -28.02 -16.06
CA ILE A 41 -5.89 -27.58 -14.72
C ILE A 41 -5.32 -26.20 -14.37
N TYR A 42 -4.05 -25.96 -14.75
CA TYR A 42 -3.36 -24.70 -14.47
C TYR A 42 -3.40 -23.69 -15.63
N ALA A 43 -4.06 -24.05 -16.75
CA ALA A 43 -4.27 -23.13 -17.86
C ALA A 43 -5.11 -21.92 -17.46
N SER A 44 -4.87 -20.81 -18.10
CA SER A 44 -5.58 -19.55 -17.82
C SER A 44 -6.98 -19.46 -18.44
N ASP A 45 -7.46 -20.49 -19.12
CA ASP A 45 -8.78 -20.55 -19.79
C ASP A 45 -9.10 -19.30 -20.63
N GLY A 46 -8.10 -18.69 -21.27
CA GLY A 46 -8.24 -17.46 -22.02
C GLY A 46 -8.39 -16.18 -21.19
N ARG A 47 -8.39 -16.29 -19.84
CA ARG A 47 -8.41 -15.12 -18.94
C ARG A 47 -7.08 -14.38 -18.99
N SER A 48 -7.14 -13.05 -18.89
CA SER A 48 -5.94 -12.22 -18.76
C SER A 48 -5.13 -12.63 -17.53
N SER A 49 -3.88 -13.06 -17.72
CA SER A 49 -3.02 -13.55 -16.67
C SER A 49 -1.57 -13.13 -16.84
N ILE A 50 -0.86 -12.98 -15.73
CA ILE A 50 0.59 -12.78 -15.68
C ILE A 50 1.28 -14.06 -15.25
N GLN A 51 2.41 -14.39 -15.86
CA GLN A 51 3.20 -15.56 -15.50
C GLN A 51 4.22 -15.17 -14.44
N VAL A 52 4.16 -15.81 -13.26
CA VAL A 52 4.99 -15.43 -12.11
C VAL A 52 6.01 -16.49 -11.70
N GLY A 53 5.91 -17.70 -12.25
CA GLY A 53 6.80 -18.78 -11.86
C GLY A 53 6.38 -20.12 -12.45
N THR A 54 6.75 -21.20 -11.76
CA THR A 54 6.42 -22.57 -12.12
C THR A 54 5.67 -23.29 -11.00
N VAL A 55 4.75 -24.16 -11.38
CA VAL A 55 3.96 -24.97 -10.42
C VAL A 55 4.86 -26.05 -9.82
N PHE A 56 4.92 -26.13 -8.50
CA PHE A 56 5.65 -27.17 -7.79
C PHE A 56 4.84 -28.49 -7.75
N PRO A 57 5.47 -29.68 -7.90
CA PRO A 57 6.89 -29.95 -8.11
C PRO A 57 7.33 -29.94 -9.58
N THR A 58 6.43 -29.67 -10.51
CA THR A 58 6.74 -29.61 -11.94
C THR A 58 7.64 -28.40 -12.23
N ARG A 59 8.48 -28.48 -13.26
CA ARG A 59 9.32 -27.37 -13.69
C ARG A 59 8.93 -26.81 -15.06
N ASP A 60 7.97 -27.46 -15.71
CA ASP A 60 7.53 -27.18 -17.07
C ASP A 60 6.13 -26.54 -17.15
N ILE A 61 5.38 -26.52 -16.03
CA ILE A 61 4.07 -25.91 -15.99
C ILE A 61 4.18 -24.49 -15.41
N ARG A 62 3.80 -23.50 -16.21
CA ARG A 62 3.81 -22.09 -15.80
C ARG A 62 2.66 -21.79 -14.86
N ALA A 63 2.97 -21.02 -13.82
CA ALA A 63 1.99 -20.53 -12.86
C ALA A 63 1.53 -19.12 -13.25
N GLY A 64 0.24 -18.99 -13.56
CA GLY A 64 -0.40 -17.72 -13.94
C GLY A 64 -1.24 -17.17 -12.79
N LEU A 65 -1.23 -15.84 -12.65
CA LEU A 65 -2.17 -15.09 -11.81
C LEU A 65 -3.16 -14.35 -12.70
N TYR A 66 -4.45 -14.52 -12.46
CA TYR A 66 -5.51 -13.82 -13.18
C TYR A 66 -5.58 -12.35 -12.73
N ILE A 67 -5.23 -11.43 -13.63
CA ILE A 67 -5.12 -10.00 -13.32
C ILE A 67 -6.47 -9.47 -12.82
N ASP A 68 -7.54 -9.64 -13.57
CA ASP A 68 -8.84 -9.07 -13.23
C ASP A 68 -9.41 -9.61 -11.91
N SER A 69 -9.20 -10.90 -11.64
CA SER A 69 -9.65 -11.52 -10.39
C SER A 69 -8.81 -11.08 -9.20
N MET A 70 -7.49 -10.99 -9.37
CA MET A 70 -6.55 -10.60 -8.32
C MET A 70 -6.71 -9.12 -7.97
N LEU A 71 -6.66 -8.25 -8.98
CA LEU A 71 -6.76 -6.80 -8.76
C LEU A 71 -8.20 -6.37 -8.45
N GLY A 72 -9.20 -7.03 -9.03
CA GLY A 72 -10.61 -6.70 -8.76
C GLY A 72 -11.08 -6.98 -7.34
N LYS A 73 -10.34 -7.80 -6.55
CA LYS A 73 -10.74 -8.21 -5.19
C LYS A 73 -9.60 -8.16 -4.18
N HIS A 74 -8.65 -7.28 -4.39
CA HIS A 74 -7.48 -7.10 -3.53
C HIS A 74 -6.61 -8.35 -3.40
N PHE A 75 -5.35 -8.19 -3.05
CA PHE A 75 -4.46 -9.30 -2.77
C PHE A 75 -3.55 -9.03 -1.57
N ALA A 76 -3.09 -10.11 -0.93
CA ALA A 76 -2.10 -10.04 0.13
C ALA A 76 -0.90 -10.94 -0.20
N LEU A 77 0.32 -10.40 -0.04
CA LEU A 77 1.57 -11.13 -0.10
C LEU A 77 2.19 -11.18 1.30
N LEU A 78 2.24 -12.37 1.85
CA LEU A 78 2.60 -12.63 3.23
C LEU A 78 3.87 -13.49 3.29
N GLY A 79 4.78 -13.19 4.22
CA GLY A 79 5.99 -13.98 4.36
C GLY A 79 6.98 -13.40 5.37
N SER A 80 7.65 -14.24 6.12
CA SER A 80 8.68 -13.85 7.07
C SER A 80 9.88 -13.17 6.39
N THR A 81 10.67 -12.45 7.16
CA THR A 81 11.92 -11.82 6.68
C THR A 81 12.86 -12.86 6.06
N GLY A 82 13.54 -12.52 4.98
CA GLY A 82 14.50 -13.39 4.31
C GLY A 82 13.88 -14.48 3.42
N THR A 83 12.57 -14.47 3.19
CA THR A 83 11.90 -15.46 2.32
C THR A 83 11.89 -15.05 0.84
N GLY A 84 12.34 -13.84 0.52
CA GLY A 84 12.29 -13.24 -0.82
C GLY A 84 10.98 -12.48 -1.09
N LYS A 85 10.27 -12.03 -0.06
CA LYS A 85 9.00 -11.30 -0.15
C LYS A 85 9.11 -10.07 -1.06
N SER A 86 10.05 -9.15 -0.79
CA SER A 86 10.23 -7.92 -1.58
C SER A 86 10.56 -8.22 -3.05
N THR A 87 11.42 -9.22 -3.32
CA THR A 87 11.73 -9.65 -4.68
C THR A 87 10.51 -10.24 -5.38
N SER A 88 9.70 -11.03 -4.69
CA SER A 88 8.47 -11.62 -5.24
C SER A 88 7.40 -10.56 -5.49
N ALA A 89 7.28 -9.56 -4.61
CA ALA A 89 6.42 -8.39 -4.82
C ALA A 89 6.84 -7.61 -6.06
N ALA A 90 8.14 -7.32 -6.19
CA ALA A 90 8.66 -6.63 -7.37
C ALA A 90 8.41 -7.44 -8.65
N LEU A 91 8.58 -8.77 -8.63
CA LEU A 91 8.27 -9.62 -9.78
C LEU A 91 6.81 -9.48 -10.21
N ILE A 92 5.88 -9.61 -9.28
CA ILE A 92 4.44 -9.48 -9.57
C ILE A 92 4.14 -8.09 -10.15
N LEU A 93 4.66 -7.03 -9.54
CA LEU A 93 4.45 -5.66 -10.01
C LEU A 93 5.07 -5.40 -11.38
N HIS A 94 6.28 -5.92 -11.67
CA HIS A 94 6.87 -5.84 -13.01
C HIS A 94 5.99 -6.54 -14.06
N ARG A 95 5.50 -7.75 -13.75
CA ARG A 95 4.60 -8.48 -14.64
C ARG A 95 3.28 -7.75 -14.89
N ILE A 96 2.74 -7.08 -13.86
CA ILE A 96 1.56 -6.22 -14.03
C ILE A 96 1.89 -5.03 -14.93
N CYS A 97 3.03 -4.34 -14.70
CA CYS A 97 3.46 -3.21 -15.53
C CYS A 97 3.68 -3.61 -17.00
N GLU A 98 4.28 -4.79 -17.23
CA GLU A 98 4.49 -5.33 -18.59
C GLU A 98 3.15 -5.67 -19.27
N ALA A 99 2.19 -6.23 -18.55
CA ALA A 99 0.86 -6.57 -19.08
C ALA A 99 -0.07 -5.35 -19.24
N ALA A 100 0.12 -4.33 -18.44
CA ALA A 100 -0.70 -3.12 -18.41
C ALA A 100 0.15 -1.84 -18.38
N PRO A 101 0.82 -1.47 -19.49
CA PRO A 101 1.73 -0.30 -19.54
C PRO A 101 1.01 1.03 -19.32
N GLU A 102 -0.31 1.07 -19.54
CA GLU A 102 -1.17 2.23 -19.24
C GLU A 102 -1.89 2.11 -17.88
N GLY A 103 -1.42 1.20 -17.03
CA GLY A 103 -1.95 1.03 -15.68
C GLY A 103 -1.60 2.19 -14.74
N HIS A 104 -2.23 2.19 -13.57
CA HIS A 104 -2.06 3.21 -12.54
C HIS A 104 -1.78 2.53 -11.21
N ILE A 105 -0.51 2.51 -10.79
CA ILE A 105 -0.06 1.83 -9.58
C ILE A 105 0.61 2.85 -8.66
N VAL A 106 0.17 2.92 -7.41
CA VAL A 106 0.79 3.71 -6.35
C VAL A 106 1.30 2.75 -5.29
N MET A 107 2.60 2.72 -5.08
CA MET A 107 3.22 1.87 -4.06
C MET A 107 3.80 2.73 -2.93
N ILE A 108 3.40 2.43 -1.71
CA ILE A 108 3.96 3.02 -0.49
C ILE A 108 5.10 2.12 -0.01
N ASP A 109 6.30 2.69 0.03
CA ASP A 109 7.55 2.00 0.37
C ASP A 109 8.18 2.62 1.64
N PRO A 110 8.00 2.02 2.83
CA PRO A 110 8.51 2.58 4.07
C PRO A 110 10.01 2.39 4.28
N HIS A 111 10.65 1.58 3.44
CA HIS A 111 12.08 1.24 3.58
C HIS A 111 12.95 1.72 2.41
N GLY A 112 12.35 2.24 1.34
CA GLY A 112 13.06 2.71 0.15
C GLY A 112 13.68 1.59 -0.69
N GLU A 113 13.22 0.34 -0.53
CA GLU A 113 13.80 -0.84 -1.18
C GLU A 113 13.46 -0.91 -2.69
N TYR A 114 12.29 -0.42 -3.09
CA TYR A 114 11.76 -0.61 -4.45
C TYR A 114 12.21 0.47 -5.44
N SER A 115 12.76 1.57 -4.96
CA SER A 115 13.20 2.68 -5.81
C SER A 115 14.18 2.26 -6.90
N ALA A 116 15.15 1.39 -6.58
CA ALA A 116 16.11 0.88 -7.54
C ALA A 116 15.45 -0.03 -8.58
N ALA A 117 14.55 -0.92 -8.15
CA ALA A 117 13.87 -1.89 -9.01
C ALA A 117 13.01 -1.24 -10.09
N PHE A 118 12.36 -0.11 -9.80
CA PHE A 118 11.41 0.55 -10.69
C PHE A 118 11.93 1.82 -11.36
N LYS A 119 13.23 2.09 -11.28
CA LYS A 119 13.85 3.30 -11.86
C LYS A 119 13.56 3.48 -13.36
N GLN A 120 13.49 2.38 -14.12
CA GLN A 120 13.23 2.42 -15.56
C GLN A 120 11.74 2.46 -15.88
N THR A 121 10.92 1.69 -15.18
CA THR A 121 9.51 1.44 -15.48
C THR A 121 8.54 2.26 -14.64
N GLY A 122 9.03 3.03 -13.68
CA GLY A 122 8.22 3.84 -12.77
C GLY A 122 8.71 5.27 -12.60
N MET A 123 8.02 5.98 -11.72
CA MET A 123 8.44 7.26 -11.17
C MET A 123 8.69 7.09 -9.68
N ILE A 124 9.80 7.66 -9.21
CA ILE A 124 10.23 7.55 -7.81
C ILE A 124 10.02 8.90 -7.13
N PHE A 125 9.34 8.88 -6.01
CA PHE A 125 9.08 10.04 -5.16
C PHE A 125 9.62 9.78 -3.76
N ASP A 126 10.38 10.70 -3.25
CA ASP A 126 10.90 10.75 -1.89
C ASP A 126 10.73 12.16 -1.31
N VAL A 127 11.17 12.40 -0.09
CA VAL A 127 11.03 13.70 0.59
C VAL A 127 11.71 14.86 -0.15
N SER A 128 12.62 14.59 -1.10
CA SER A 128 13.30 15.63 -1.88
C SER A 128 12.47 16.13 -3.07
N ASN A 129 11.59 15.29 -3.60
CA ASN A 129 10.80 15.59 -4.81
C ASN A 129 9.29 15.38 -4.64
N LEU A 130 8.83 14.80 -3.53
CA LEU A 130 7.42 14.68 -3.17
C LEU A 130 6.95 16.02 -2.60
N GLN A 131 6.41 16.85 -3.45
CA GLN A 131 5.77 18.10 -3.02
C GLN A 131 4.30 17.83 -2.71
N MET A 132 4.01 17.46 -1.47
CA MET A 132 2.66 17.13 -1.00
C MET A 132 2.11 18.28 -0.13
N PRO A 133 1.28 19.17 -0.66
CA PRO A 133 0.81 20.34 0.09
C PRO A 133 -0.05 19.94 1.31
N TYR A 134 0.20 20.55 2.47
CA TYR A 134 -0.57 20.33 3.70
C TYR A 134 -2.06 20.60 3.56
N TRP A 135 -2.47 21.48 2.66
CA TRP A 135 -3.88 21.80 2.45
C TRP A 135 -4.67 20.67 1.76
N LEU A 136 -3.98 19.62 1.23
CA LEU A 136 -4.62 18.39 0.76
C LEU A 136 -5.15 17.53 1.90
N MET A 137 -4.70 17.72 3.13
CA MET A 137 -5.22 17.03 4.31
C MET A 137 -6.70 17.34 4.52
N ASN A 138 -7.49 16.33 4.90
CA ASN A 138 -8.82 16.52 5.45
C ASN A 138 -8.74 16.97 6.93
N PHE A 139 -9.87 17.22 7.55
CA PHE A 139 -9.90 17.74 8.92
C PHE A 139 -9.31 16.75 9.95
N GLU A 140 -9.62 15.47 9.82
CA GLU A 140 -9.09 14.42 10.73
C GLU A 140 -7.56 14.34 10.65
N GLU A 141 -7.02 14.38 9.43
CA GLU A 141 -5.58 14.39 9.18
C GLU A 141 -4.91 15.67 9.72
N HIS A 142 -5.58 16.83 9.63
CA HIS A 142 -5.10 18.06 10.28
C HIS A 142 -5.06 17.91 11.81
N CYS A 143 -6.09 17.29 12.40
CA CYS A 143 -6.13 17.04 13.85
C CYS A 143 -5.01 16.09 14.29
N GLU A 144 -4.66 15.08 13.48
CA GLU A 144 -3.55 14.17 13.80
C GLU A 144 -2.19 14.89 13.81
N VAL A 145 -2.00 15.87 12.91
CA VAL A 145 -0.72 16.57 12.78
C VAL A 145 -0.60 17.77 13.71
N PHE A 146 -1.68 18.54 13.90
CA PHE A 146 -1.63 19.82 14.63
C PHE A 146 -2.02 19.71 16.10
N LEU A 147 -2.71 18.65 16.51
CA LEU A 147 -3.16 18.48 17.89
C LEU A 147 -2.33 17.46 18.64
N THR A 148 -1.78 17.87 19.77
CA THR A 148 -0.95 17.01 20.63
C THR A 148 -1.69 16.48 21.87
N THR A 149 -2.93 16.92 22.09
CA THR A 149 -3.76 16.59 23.23
C THR A 149 -4.60 15.33 23.02
N THR A 150 -5.10 14.78 24.10
CA THR A 150 -6.00 13.63 24.14
C THR A 150 -7.22 13.94 25.03
N GLY A 151 -8.27 13.12 24.94
CA GLY A 151 -9.47 13.27 25.78
C GLY A 151 -10.25 14.56 25.52
N ASN A 152 -10.74 15.18 26.58
CA ASN A 152 -11.60 16.38 26.49
C ASN A 152 -10.87 17.60 25.91
N ASP A 153 -9.61 17.78 26.24
CA ASP A 153 -8.78 18.88 25.72
C ASP A 153 -8.64 18.80 24.19
N ARG A 154 -8.61 17.57 23.63
CA ARG A 154 -8.56 17.37 22.18
C ARG A 154 -9.83 17.86 21.49
N GLN A 155 -10.99 17.72 22.11
CA GLN A 155 -12.25 18.23 21.52
C GLN A 155 -12.23 19.75 21.44
N GLU A 156 -11.81 20.45 22.48
CA GLU A 156 -11.69 21.91 22.48
C GLU A 156 -10.70 22.39 21.42
N ASP A 157 -9.50 21.77 21.36
CA ASP A 157 -8.49 22.08 20.34
C ASP A 157 -9.03 21.85 18.92
N SER A 158 -9.81 20.74 18.73
CA SER A 158 -10.43 20.37 17.45
C SER A 158 -11.47 21.41 16.99
N ASP A 159 -12.32 21.90 17.90
CA ASP A 159 -13.35 22.90 17.59
C ASP A 159 -12.72 24.24 17.17
N ILE A 160 -11.65 24.67 17.86
CA ILE A 160 -10.87 25.85 17.50
C ILE A 160 -10.23 25.68 16.12
N LEU A 161 -9.57 24.54 15.88
CA LEU A 161 -8.92 24.24 14.60
C LEU A 161 -9.94 24.22 13.46
N SER A 162 -11.08 23.56 13.63
CA SER A 162 -12.15 23.46 12.65
C SER A 162 -12.65 24.82 12.21
N LYS A 163 -12.95 25.70 13.18
CA LYS A 163 -13.42 27.07 12.91
C LYS A 163 -12.38 27.87 12.15
N CYS A 164 -11.14 27.88 12.61
CA CYS A 164 -10.05 28.67 12.00
C CYS A 164 -9.64 28.14 10.62
N LEU A 165 -9.62 26.80 10.45
CA LEU A 165 -9.28 26.15 9.18
C LEU A 165 -10.32 26.49 8.09
N LEU A 166 -11.63 26.39 8.42
CA LEU A 166 -12.69 26.77 7.47
C LEU A 166 -12.58 28.23 7.05
N GLN A 167 -12.29 29.13 7.99
CA GLN A 167 -12.08 30.55 7.69
C GLN A 167 -10.83 30.80 6.84
N ALA A 168 -9.74 30.07 7.09
CA ALA A 168 -8.51 30.17 6.30
C ALA A 168 -8.76 29.73 4.85
N ARG A 169 -9.45 28.59 4.63
CA ARG A 169 -9.87 28.10 3.31
C ARG A 169 -10.80 29.08 2.58
N ALA A 170 -11.72 29.71 3.30
CA ALA A 170 -12.66 30.68 2.76
C ALA A 170 -12.00 31.97 2.20
N LYS A 171 -10.75 32.27 2.60
CA LYS A 171 -9.99 33.41 2.05
C LYS A 171 -9.49 33.18 0.62
N ASN A 172 -9.47 31.94 0.15
CA ASN A 172 -9.01 31.64 -1.20
C ASN A 172 -10.09 31.96 -2.23
N ARG A 173 -9.69 32.53 -3.38
CA ARG A 173 -10.62 32.86 -4.48
C ARG A 173 -11.38 31.66 -5.02
N LEU A 174 -10.81 30.45 -4.95
CA LEU A 174 -11.50 29.22 -5.33
C LEU A 174 -12.76 28.99 -4.49
N ALA A 175 -12.74 29.38 -3.21
CA ALA A 175 -13.89 29.25 -2.33
C ALA A 175 -15.09 30.08 -2.82
N GLU A 176 -14.86 31.24 -3.39
CA GLU A 176 -15.91 32.12 -3.95
C GLU A 176 -16.63 31.47 -5.14
N THR A 177 -15.88 30.70 -5.96
CA THR A 177 -16.43 30.03 -7.15
C THR A 177 -17.16 28.73 -6.83
N MET A 178 -16.83 28.08 -5.71
CA MET A 178 -17.37 26.79 -5.32
C MET A 178 -18.71 26.88 -4.55
N GLY A 179 -19.12 28.06 -4.13
CA GLY A 179 -20.33 28.28 -3.35
C GLY A 179 -20.16 27.85 -1.89
N LYS A 180 -20.73 26.71 -1.49
CA LYS A 180 -20.60 26.21 -0.10
C LYS A 180 -19.38 25.31 0.05
N ILE A 181 -18.43 25.70 0.90
CA ILE A 181 -17.25 24.91 1.27
C ILE A 181 -17.42 24.31 2.66
N THR A 182 -16.70 23.24 2.91
CA THR A 182 -16.61 22.56 4.22
C THR A 182 -15.16 22.59 4.72
N VAL A 183 -14.99 22.17 5.97
CA VAL A 183 -13.64 22.02 6.54
C VAL A 183 -12.80 20.96 5.81
N ASP A 184 -13.43 20.05 5.06
CA ASP A 184 -12.75 19.00 4.26
C ASP A 184 -12.56 19.38 2.78
N SER A 185 -13.06 20.55 2.33
CA SER A 185 -12.86 20.99 0.96
C SER A 185 -11.36 21.21 0.68
N PRO A 186 -10.74 20.54 -0.33
CA PRO A 186 -9.31 20.63 -0.59
C PRO A 186 -8.95 21.95 -1.29
N ILE A 187 -9.02 23.03 -0.55
CA ILE A 187 -8.75 24.40 -1.00
C ILE A 187 -7.44 24.88 -0.40
N PRO A 188 -6.50 25.39 -1.22
CA PRO A 188 -5.26 25.96 -0.72
C PRO A 188 -5.51 27.09 0.28
N TYR A 189 -4.70 27.14 1.33
CA TYR A 189 -4.69 28.24 2.31
C TYR A 189 -3.27 28.50 2.81
N LEU A 190 -3.02 29.68 3.36
CA LEU A 190 -1.74 30.02 3.97
C LEU A 190 -1.72 29.59 5.44
N LEU A 191 -0.66 28.91 5.88
CA LEU A 191 -0.47 28.60 7.31
C LEU A 191 -0.41 29.86 8.16
N SER A 192 0.15 30.97 7.60
CA SER A 192 0.12 32.28 8.28
C SER A 192 -1.30 32.81 8.48
N ASP A 193 -2.21 32.58 7.53
CA ASP A 193 -3.62 32.94 7.73
C ASP A 193 -4.26 32.13 8.85
N LEU A 194 -3.99 30.82 8.88
CA LEU A 194 -4.50 29.96 9.95
C LEU A 194 -3.97 30.40 11.32
N THR A 195 -2.65 30.63 11.46
CA THR A 195 -2.06 31.07 12.73
C THR A 195 -2.54 32.46 13.15
N ASN A 196 -2.75 33.39 12.21
CA ASN A 196 -3.30 34.72 12.48
C ASN A 196 -4.77 34.64 12.94
N LEU A 197 -5.58 33.77 12.35
CA LEU A 197 -6.96 33.56 12.77
C LEU A 197 -7.03 32.97 14.18
N ILE A 198 -6.18 31.98 14.49
CA ILE A 198 -6.06 31.41 15.85
C ILE A 198 -5.69 32.51 16.85
N GLN A 199 -4.73 33.37 16.52
CA GLN A 199 -4.31 34.47 17.37
C GLN A 199 -5.41 35.54 17.54
N THR A 200 -6.18 35.80 16.49
CA THR A 200 -7.32 36.74 16.51
C THR A 200 -8.43 36.21 17.41
N GLU A 201 -8.77 34.94 17.31
CA GLU A 201 -9.79 34.31 18.15
C GLU A 201 -9.32 34.27 19.63
N MET A 202 -8.06 33.96 19.86
CA MET A 202 -7.44 34.05 21.20
C MET A 202 -7.55 35.45 21.81
N GLY A 203 -7.38 36.52 21.01
CA GLY A 203 -7.50 37.90 21.46
C GLY A 203 -8.92 38.36 21.81
N LYS A 204 -9.94 37.57 21.45
CA LYS A 204 -11.36 37.84 21.78
C LYS A 204 -11.81 37.16 23.10
N LEU A 205 -10.93 36.37 23.72
CA LEU A 205 -11.27 35.64 24.94
C LEU A 205 -11.49 36.57 26.13
N ASP A 206 -12.46 36.23 26.95
CA ASP A 206 -12.67 36.86 28.25
C ASP A 206 -11.55 36.45 29.24
N LYS A 207 -11.35 37.25 30.29
CA LYS A 207 -10.31 36.97 31.30
C LYS A 207 -10.44 35.60 32.00
N ALA A 208 -11.63 35.00 31.98
CA ALA A 208 -11.89 33.71 32.61
C ALA A 208 -11.59 32.51 31.68
N THR A 209 -11.45 32.73 30.36
CA THR A 209 -11.24 31.66 29.37
C THR A 209 -9.76 31.43 29.11
N SER A 210 -9.33 30.16 29.11
CA SER A 210 -7.94 29.79 28.91
C SER A 210 -7.48 30.03 27.47
N SER A 211 -6.32 30.67 27.29
CA SER A 211 -5.66 30.81 25.99
C SER A 211 -4.77 29.61 25.62
N ALA A 212 -4.62 28.66 26.53
CA ALA A 212 -3.71 27.53 26.35
C ALA A 212 -4.01 26.66 25.11
N PRO A 213 -5.27 26.33 24.75
CA PRO A 213 -5.59 25.58 23.54
C PRO A 213 -5.07 26.26 22.26
N TYR A 214 -5.31 27.57 22.15
CA TYR A 214 -4.87 28.37 21.01
C TYR A 214 -3.34 28.40 20.86
N MET A 215 -2.65 28.57 22.01
CA MET A 215 -1.18 28.59 22.03
C MET A 215 -0.59 27.25 21.63
N ARG A 216 -1.15 26.12 22.11
CA ARG A 216 -0.68 24.76 21.75
C ARG A 216 -0.75 24.54 20.24
N ILE A 217 -1.90 24.80 19.63
CA ILE A 217 -2.10 24.62 18.18
C ILE A 217 -1.13 25.51 17.40
N LYS A 218 -1.03 26.80 17.77
CA LYS A 218 -0.14 27.74 17.09
C LYS A 218 1.31 27.31 17.19
N THR A 219 1.79 26.94 18.39
CA THR A 219 3.17 26.49 18.60
C THR A 219 3.48 25.26 17.75
N LYS A 220 2.58 24.27 17.70
CA LYS A 220 2.78 23.06 16.87
C LYS A 220 2.87 23.40 15.37
N ILE A 221 2.04 24.31 14.87
CA ILE A 221 2.10 24.76 13.46
C ILE A 221 3.43 25.47 13.19
N ASP A 222 3.88 26.35 14.09
CA ASP A 222 5.14 27.08 13.94
C ASP A 222 6.36 26.15 13.98
N GLU A 223 6.35 25.11 14.83
CA GLU A 223 7.36 24.05 14.85
C GLU A 223 7.45 23.30 13.52
N LEU A 224 6.32 22.85 12.97
CA LEU A 224 6.28 22.14 11.69
C LEU A 224 6.77 23.00 10.51
N LYS A 225 6.50 24.31 10.53
CA LYS A 225 7.01 25.24 9.52
C LYS A 225 8.50 25.48 9.63
N ALA A 226 9.04 25.49 10.85
CA ALA A 226 10.44 25.81 11.11
C ALA A 226 11.38 24.63 10.84
N ASP A 227 10.90 23.38 10.95
CA ASP A 227 11.71 22.19 10.80
C ASP A 227 11.92 21.81 9.32
N PRO A 228 13.17 21.80 8.83
CA PRO A 228 13.48 21.46 7.44
C PRO A 228 12.98 20.07 7.00
N ARG A 229 12.83 19.11 7.92
CA ARG A 229 12.37 17.76 7.63
C ARG A 229 10.94 17.70 7.12
N PHE A 230 10.13 18.71 7.42
CA PHE A 230 8.73 18.79 7.02
C PHE A 230 8.50 19.68 5.79
N GLN A 231 9.55 20.24 5.18
CA GLN A 231 9.42 21.18 4.05
C GLN A 231 8.73 20.60 2.82
N PHE A 232 8.82 19.27 2.59
CA PHE A 232 8.13 18.62 1.48
C PHE A 232 6.59 18.75 1.57
N MET A 233 6.06 19.06 2.75
CA MET A 233 4.64 19.21 3.04
C MET A 233 4.29 20.63 3.50
N PHE A 234 5.09 21.26 4.35
CA PHE A 234 4.79 22.55 5.01
C PHE A 234 5.57 23.74 4.46
N SER A 235 6.21 23.59 3.31
CA SER A 235 6.85 24.73 2.65
C SER A 235 5.82 25.81 2.30
N GLY A 236 6.16 27.07 2.57
CA GLY A 236 5.35 28.22 2.18
C GLY A 236 5.19 28.41 0.67
N MET A 237 5.94 27.67 -0.15
CA MET A 237 5.81 27.65 -1.61
C MET A 237 4.71 26.72 -2.13
N LEU A 238 4.16 25.83 -1.28
CA LEU A 238 3.13 24.86 -1.64
C LEU A 238 1.70 25.40 -1.48
N VAL A 239 1.49 26.69 -1.69
CA VAL A 239 0.20 27.38 -1.49
C VAL A 239 -0.62 27.56 -2.76
N GLY A 240 -0.06 27.22 -3.92
CA GLY A 240 -0.78 27.21 -5.19
C GLY A 240 -1.74 26.04 -5.30
N ASP A 241 -2.74 26.16 -6.19
CA ASP A 241 -3.60 25.01 -6.55
C ASP A 241 -2.85 24.06 -7.48
N THR A 242 -2.21 23.08 -6.86
CA THR A 242 -1.41 22.05 -7.55
C THR A 242 -2.05 20.66 -7.45
N MET A 243 -3.32 20.56 -7.00
CA MET A 243 -3.97 19.27 -6.77
C MET A 243 -4.04 18.42 -8.03
N ALA A 244 -4.44 19.00 -9.16
CA ALA A 244 -4.52 18.27 -10.43
C ALA A 244 -3.14 17.80 -10.91
N GLU A 245 -2.11 18.62 -10.75
CA GLU A 245 -0.73 18.25 -11.08
C GLU A 245 -0.21 17.14 -10.18
N PHE A 246 -0.48 17.23 -8.88
CA PHE A 246 -0.12 16.20 -7.90
C PHE A 246 -0.76 14.86 -8.23
N ILE A 247 -2.09 14.83 -8.46
CA ILE A 247 -2.81 13.63 -8.86
C ILE A 247 -2.25 13.05 -10.16
N THR A 248 -2.05 13.87 -11.19
CA THR A 248 -1.47 13.48 -12.48
C THR A 248 -0.12 12.78 -12.30
N LYS A 249 0.76 13.34 -11.48
CA LYS A 249 2.10 12.79 -11.22
C LYS A 249 2.04 11.49 -10.43
N ILE A 250 1.34 11.49 -9.30
CA ILE A 250 1.35 10.37 -8.34
C ILE A 250 0.55 9.19 -8.88
N PHE A 251 -0.62 9.43 -9.49
CA PHE A 251 -1.46 8.34 -10.00
C PHE A 251 -1.09 7.91 -11.42
N ARG A 252 -0.06 8.53 -12.00
CA ARG A 252 0.40 8.22 -13.36
C ARG A 252 -0.71 8.36 -14.40
N MET A 253 -1.43 9.48 -14.38
CA MET A 253 -2.55 9.78 -15.28
C MET A 253 -2.24 11.01 -16.15
N PRO A 254 -1.71 10.85 -17.38
CA PRO A 254 -1.42 9.59 -18.11
C PRO A 254 -0.12 8.92 -17.64
N SER A 255 -0.04 7.60 -17.83
CA SER A 255 1.12 6.78 -17.40
C SER A 255 2.38 7.07 -18.21
N LYS A 256 2.24 7.36 -19.50
CA LYS A 256 3.34 7.59 -20.47
C LYS A 256 4.35 6.44 -20.45
N GLY A 257 3.87 5.20 -20.40
CA GLY A 257 4.70 3.99 -20.35
C GLY A 257 5.39 3.73 -19.01
N LYS A 258 5.07 4.51 -17.96
CA LYS A 258 5.55 4.33 -16.60
C LYS A 258 4.36 4.20 -15.65
N PRO A 259 3.75 3.02 -15.56
CA PRO A 259 2.47 2.82 -14.89
C PRO A 259 2.53 2.87 -13.35
N ILE A 260 3.74 2.83 -12.76
CA ILE A 260 3.92 2.75 -11.31
C ILE A 260 4.62 3.99 -10.73
N SER A 261 4.11 4.47 -9.61
CA SER A 261 4.78 5.42 -8.71
C SER A 261 5.24 4.70 -7.45
N ILE A 262 6.51 4.80 -7.13
CA ILE A 262 7.08 4.36 -5.84
C ILE A 262 7.18 5.59 -4.95
N ILE A 263 6.47 5.57 -3.84
CA ILE A 263 6.50 6.63 -2.83
C ILE A 263 7.37 6.16 -1.68
N ASP A 264 8.63 6.53 -1.72
CA ASP A 264 9.59 6.24 -0.66
C ASP A 264 9.35 7.17 0.53
N VAL A 265 8.72 6.62 1.55
CA VAL A 265 8.44 7.34 2.81
C VAL A 265 9.49 7.08 3.90
N SER A 266 10.60 6.42 3.56
CA SER A 266 11.68 6.12 4.53
C SER A 266 12.34 7.39 5.09
N GLY A 267 12.30 8.49 4.33
CA GLY A 267 12.81 9.80 4.75
C GLY A 267 11.77 10.68 5.47
N VAL A 268 10.51 10.27 5.50
CA VAL A 268 9.45 11.02 6.19
C VAL A 268 9.60 10.85 7.71
N PRO A 269 9.55 11.93 8.51
CA PRO A 269 9.57 11.83 9.96
C PRO A 269 8.46 10.92 10.49
N SER A 270 8.79 10.07 11.47
CA SER A 270 7.87 9.07 12.03
C SER A 270 6.55 9.65 12.51
N ASP A 271 6.59 10.89 13.00
CA ASP A 271 5.44 11.59 13.58
C ASP A 271 4.31 11.85 12.58
N ILE A 272 4.64 11.96 11.29
CA ILE A 272 3.66 12.25 10.22
C ILE A 272 3.61 11.17 9.13
N THR A 273 4.40 10.10 9.23
CA THR A 273 4.40 9.04 8.21
C THR A 273 3.01 8.45 8.01
N SER A 274 2.29 8.14 9.09
CA SER A 274 0.92 7.63 9.01
C SER A 274 -0.03 8.60 8.33
N THR A 275 0.08 9.90 8.61
CA THR A 275 -0.76 10.93 7.97
C THR A 275 -0.43 11.08 6.49
N VAL A 276 0.85 11.04 6.10
CA VAL A 276 1.25 11.07 4.68
C VAL A 276 0.63 9.89 3.92
N VAL A 277 0.69 8.69 4.49
CA VAL A 277 0.08 7.49 3.89
C VAL A 277 -1.45 7.59 3.87
N ALA A 278 -2.07 8.18 4.90
CA ALA A 278 -3.51 8.42 4.95
C ALA A 278 -3.95 9.36 3.83
N VAL A 279 -3.29 10.51 3.67
CA VAL A 279 -3.59 11.50 2.61
C VAL A 279 -3.49 10.86 1.24
N LEU A 280 -2.39 10.15 0.95
CA LEU A 280 -2.19 9.48 -0.34
C LEU A 280 -3.26 8.43 -0.61
N SER A 281 -3.55 7.57 0.37
CA SER A 281 -4.56 6.51 0.25
C SER A 281 -5.97 7.10 0.07
N ARG A 282 -6.31 8.14 0.83
CA ARG A 282 -7.58 8.86 0.71
C ARG A 282 -7.72 9.54 -0.64
N MET A 283 -6.68 10.19 -1.12
CA MET A 283 -6.71 10.84 -2.44
C MET A 283 -6.94 9.82 -3.57
N VAL A 284 -6.34 8.63 -3.51
CA VAL A 284 -6.64 7.55 -4.46
C VAL A 284 -8.13 7.19 -4.42
N PHE A 285 -8.68 7.03 -3.23
CA PHE A 285 -10.08 6.62 -3.08
C PHE A 285 -11.06 7.74 -3.45
N ASP A 286 -10.82 8.96 -2.97
CA ASP A 286 -11.66 10.12 -3.29
C ASP A 286 -11.66 10.42 -4.80
N PHE A 287 -10.48 10.37 -5.45
CA PHE A 287 -10.38 10.52 -6.89
C PHE A 287 -11.27 9.51 -7.62
N ALA A 288 -11.24 8.25 -7.21
CA ALA A 288 -12.08 7.21 -7.81
C ALA A 288 -13.59 7.45 -7.58
N ILE A 289 -13.98 7.97 -6.41
CA ILE A 289 -15.36 8.33 -6.11
C ILE A 289 -15.84 9.50 -6.99
N TRP A 290 -15.03 10.56 -7.07
CA TRP A 290 -15.39 11.78 -7.78
C TRP A 290 -15.29 11.66 -9.31
N SER A 291 -14.50 10.70 -9.81
CA SER A 291 -14.38 10.43 -11.25
C SER A 291 -15.36 9.38 -11.77
N ARG A 292 -16.34 8.93 -10.99
CA ARG A 292 -17.25 7.84 -11.38
C ARG A 292 -18.09 8.11 -12.64
N ASP A 293 -18.34 9.38 -12.95
CA ASP A 293 -19.09 9.79 -14.13
C ASP A 293 -18.20 9.86 -15.40
N GLU A 294 -16.90 9.70 -15.23
CA GLU A 294 -15.92 9.60 -16.28
C GLU A 294 -15.63 8.13 -16.62
N LYS A 295 -14.82 7.90 -17.65
CA LYS A 295 -14.33 6.55 -17.94
C LYS A 295 -13.49 6.05 -16.77
N THR A 296 -13.91 4.96 -16.12
CA THR A 296 -13.21 4.36 -15.00
C THR A 296 -11.73 4.12 -15.31
N ARG A 297 -10.87 4.62 -14.43
CA ARG A 297 -9.41 4.41 -14.45
C ARG A 297 -9.01 3.69 -13.17
N PRO A 298 -8.92 2.33 -13.21
CA PRO A 298 -8.57 1.57 -12.02
C PRO A 298 -7.20 1.96 -11.48
N VAL A 299 -7.10 2.07 -10.14
CA VAL A 299 -5.84 2.35 -9.45
C VAL A 299 -5.53 1.20 -8.50
N LEU A 300 -4.30 0.69 -8.57
CA LEU A 300 -3.77 -0.26 -7.60
C LEU A 300 -2.95 0.50 -6.55
N LEU A 301 -3.41 0.47 -5.30
CA LEU A 301 -2.65 0.96 -4.15
C LEU A 301 -1.94 -0.22 -3.48
N VAL A 302 -0.62 -0.17 -3.42
CA VAL A 302 0.22 -1.21 -2.78
C VAL A 302 0.82 -0.64 -1.51
N CYS A 303 0.61 -1.33 -0.39
CA CYS A 303 1.17 -0.96 0.90
C CYS A 303 2.20 -2.02 1.34
N GLU A 304 3.49 -1.66 1.31
CA GLU A 304 4.55 -2.46 1.94
C GLU A 304 4.50 -2.27 3.46
N GLU A 305 4.80 -3.32 4.21
CA GLU A 305 4.67 -3.38 5.67
C GLU A 305 3.29 -2.94 6.17
N ALA A 306 2.24 -3.44 5.51
CA ALA A 306 0.85 -3.04 5.70
C ALA A 306 0.37 -3.10 7.17
N HIS A 307 0.97 -3.97 8.00
CA HIS A 307 0.67 -4.07 9.43
C HIS A 307 0.93 -2.77 10.20
N ARG A 308 1.80 -1.88 9.67
CA ARG A 308 2.08 -0.56 10.28
C ARG A 308 0.93 0.42 10.10
N TYR A 309 0.14 0.25 9.04
CA TYR A 309 -0.93 1.19 8.63
C TYR A 309 -2.31 0.67 9.00
N VAL A 310 -2.48 -0.64 9.06
CA VAL A 310 -3.76 -1.30 9.38
C VAL A 310 -3.52 -2.31 10.50
N PRO A 311 -3.17 -1.86 11.70
CA PRO A 311 -2.91 -2.75 12.82
C PRO A 311 -4.18 -3.49 13.25
N SER A 312 -4.01 -4.64 13.89
CA SER A 312 -5.12 -5.42 14.46
C SER A 312 -5.92 -4.57 15.45
N GLU A 313 -7.21 -4.86 15.62
CA GLU A 313 -8.14 -4.08 16.48
C GLU A 313 -7.63 -3.88 17.90
N LYS A 314 -6.81 -4.80 18.42
CA LYS A 314 -6.17 -4.67 19.75
C LYS A 314 -5.14 -3.55 19.82
N ASN A 315 -4.58 -3.16 18.69
CA ASN A 315 -3.54 -2.15 18.54
C ASN A 315 -4.01 -0.93 17.75
N ALA A 316 -5.30 -0.86 17.42
CA ALA A 316 -5.85 0.19 16.57
C ALA A 316 -6.13 1.45 17.41
N ASP A 317 -5.34 2.48 17.21
CA ASP A 317 -5.54 3.82 17.81
C ASP A 317 -6.61 4.67 17.07
N GLY A 318 -7.39 4.04 16.18
CA GLY A 318 -8.40 4.73 15.39
C GLY A 318 -7.82 5.73 14.37
N SER A 319 -6.58 5.52 13.95
CA SER A 319 -5.86 6.40 13.01
C SER A 319 -6.58 6.57 11.67
N SER A 320 -6.42 7.73 11.04
CA SER A 320 -7.01 8.04 9.73
C SER A 320 -6.55 7.05 8.64
N VAL A 321 -5.28 6.61 8.67
CA VAL A 321 -4.75 5.63 7.72
C VAL A 321 -5.44 4.28 7.85
N GLY A 322 -5.66 3.79 9.06
CA GLY A 322 -6.36 2.52 9.30
C GLY A 322 -7.82 2.56 8.82
N LYS A 323 -8.51 3.68 9.08
CA LYS A 323 -9.89 3.90 8.62
C LYS A 323 -10.00 3.92 7.10
N ILE A 324 -9.13 4.67 6.41
CA ILE A 324 -9.21 4.78 4.95
C ILE A 324 -8.83 3.47 4.25
N LEU A 325 -7.79 2.77 4.69
CA LEU A 325 -7.43 1.47 4.10
C LEU A 325 -8.50 0.40 4.36
N SER A 326 -9.12 0.39 5.55
CA SER A 326 -10.26 -0.48 5.84
C SER A 326 -11.47 -0.16 4.96
N ARG A 327 -11.70 1.12 4.65
CA ARG A 327 -12.77 1.55 3.74
C ARG A 327 -12.47 1.14 2.30
N ILE A 328 -11.22 1.31 1.83
CA ILE A 328 -10.80 0.84 0.51
C ILE A 328 -10.98 -0.68 0.39
N ALA A 329 -10.58 -1.45 1.40
CA ALA A 329 -10.77 -2.90 1.41
C ALA A 329 -12.23 -3.33 1.26
N LYS A 330 -13.17 -2.60 1.90
CA LYS A 330 -14.61 -2.92 1.87
C LYS A 330 -15.32 -2.40 0.61
N GLU A 331 -14.94 -1.24 0.12
CA GLU A 331 -15.71 -0.50 -0.89
C GLU A 331 -14.92 -0.25 -2.19
N GLY A 332 -13.59 -0.31 -2.17
CA GLY A 332 -12.70 0.10 -3.27
C GLY A 332 -13.04 -0.54 -4.61
N ARG A 333 -13.42 -1.82 -4.59
CA ARG A 333 -13.82 -2.57 -5.78
C ARG A 333 -14.91 -1.86 -6.60
N LYS A 334 -15.88 -1.23 -5.92
CA LYS A 334 -17.00 -0.55 -6.60
C LYS A 334 -16.56 0.67 -7.40
N TYR A 335 -15.42 1.22 -7.04
CA TYR A 335 -14.87 2.45 -7.63
C TYR A 335 -13.60 2.19 -8.45
N GLY A 336 -13.22 0.92 -8.65
CA GLY A 336 -12.01 0.58 -9.39
C GLY A 336 -10.72 0.78 -8.61
N VAL A 337 -10.77 0.81 -7.27
CA VAL A 337 -9.57 0.85 -6.42
C VAL A 337 -9.24 -0.54 -5.91
N SER A 338 -8.03 -1.00 -6.25
CA SER A 338 -7.48 -2.27 -5.78
C SER A 338 -6.48 -2.03 -4.66
N LEU A 339 -6.39 -2.97 -3.71
CA LEU A 339 -5.45 -2.91 -2.60
C LEU A 339 -4.51 -4.13 -2.69
N GLY A 340 -3.20 -3.87 -2.66
CA GLY A 340 -2.15 -4.88 -2.52
C GLY A 340 -1.48 -4.72 -1.15
N LEU A 341 -1.61 -5.71 -0.28
CA LEU A 341 -1.03 -5.69 1.06
C LEU A 341 0.20 -6.58 1.10
N ILE A 342 1.34 -6.03 1.50
CA ILE A 342 2.58 -6.78 1.65
C ILE A 342 2.99 -6.68 3.12
N THR A 343 3.19 -7.82 3.81
CA THR A 343 3.57 -7.79 5.22
C THR A 343 4.34 -9.03 5.64
N GLN A 344 5.26 -8.85 6.59
CA GLN A 344 5.97 -9.93 7.27
C GLN A 344 5.27 -10.38 8.55
N ARG A 345 4.26 -9.65 9.04
CA ARG A 345 3.53 -9.90 10.27
C ARG A 345 2.03 -9.94 10.00
N PRO A 346 1.53 -11.00 9.37
CA PRO A 346 0.10 -11.08 9.06
C PRO A 346 -0.79 -11.04 10.29
N SER A 347 -0.39 -11.59 11.42
CA SER A 347 -1.19 -11.59 12.65
C SER A 347 -1.31 -10.21 13.33
N ASP A 348 -0.48 -9.25 12.94
CA ASP A 348 -0.57 -7.87 13.41
C ASP A 348 -1.46 -7.01 12.48
N LEU A 349 -1.93 -7.56 11.35
CA LEU A 349 -2.85 -6.91 10.43
C LEU A 349 -4.31 -7.07 10.91
N ALA A 350 -5.15 -6.08 10.63
CA ALA A 350 -6.58 -6.18 10.91
C ALA A 350 -7.23 -7.31 10.11
N GLU A 351 -7.88 -8.26 10.82
CA GLU A 351 -8.53 -9.42 10.22
C GLU A 351 -9.59 -9.02 9.19
N GLY A 352 -10.36 -7.97 9.49
CA GLY A 352 -11.40 -7.44 8.61
C GLY A 352 -10.86 -6.89 7.28
N VAL A 353 -9.55 -6.57 7.18
CA VAL A 353 -8.93 -6.12 5.94
C VAL A 353 -8.35 -7.30 5.17
N LEU A 354 -7.66 -8.23 5.84
CA LEU A 354 -7.12 -9.42 5.20
C LEU A 354 -8.22 -10.30 4.59
N SER A 355 -9.37 -10.43 5.28
CA SER A 355 -10.52 -11.20 4.79
C SER A 355 -11.16 -10.63 3.51
N GLN A 356 -10.90 -9.35 3.17
CA GLN A 356 -11.32 -8.76 1.90
C GLN A 356 -10.36 -9.05 0.74
N CYS A 357 -9.18 -9.60 1.02
CA CYS A 357 -8.24 -10.00 -0.03
C CYS A 357 -8.71 -11.31 -0.68
N GLY A 358 -9.24 -11.20 -1.89
CA GLY A 358 -9.70 -12.36 -2.68
C GLY A 358 -8.56 -13.28 -3.13
N THR A 359 -7.32 -12.82 -3.08
CA THR A 359 -6.12 -13.61 -3.40
C THR A 359 -5.09 -13.49 -2.28
N ILE A 360 -4.68 -14.63 -1.74
CA ILE A 360 -3.63 -14.70 -0.71
C ILE A 360 -2.44 -15.45 -1.28
N ILE A 361 -1.27 -14.83 -1.20
CA ILE A 361 0.02 -15.35 -1.61
C ILE A 361 0.85 -15.51 -0.33
N SER A 362 0.97 -16.73 0.20
CA SER A 362 1.72 -17.00 1.42
C SER A 362 3.06 -17.62 1.10
N MET A 363 4.13 -16.94 1.40
CA MET A 363 5.48 -17.46 1.45
C MET A 363 5.72 -18.14 2.81
N ARG A 364 6.94 -18.59 3.09
CA ARG A 364 7.27 -19.21 4.38
C ARG A 364 6.97 -18.28 5.55
N LEU A 365 6.28 -18.82 6.55
CA LEU A 365 5.99 -18.19 7.83
C LEU A 365 6.63 -19.04 8.94
N ASN A 366 7.44 -18.39 9.78
CA ASN A 366 8.21 -19.08 10.83
C ASN A 366 7.48 -19.06 12.20
N ASN A 367 6.46 -18.20 12.35
CA ASN A 367 5.73 -18.00 13.60
C ASN A 367 4.38 -18.70 13.55
N ASP A 368 4.07 -19.52 14.55
CA ASP A 368 2.81 -20.29 14.64
C ASP A 368 1.57 -19.40 14.68
N ARG A 369 1.66 -18.21 15.32
CA ARG A 369 0.56 -17.25 15.35
C ARG A 369 0.23 -16.71 13.96
N ASP A 370 1.27 -16.38 13.19
CA ASP A 370 1.11 -15.92 11.80
C ASP A 370 0.55 -17.03 10.90
N GLN A 371 1.04 -18.25 11.07
CA GLN A 371 0.52 -19.41 10.34
C GLN A 371 -0.95 -19.66 10.65
N ALA A 372 -1.33 -19.64 11.93
CA ALA A 372 -2.72 -19.84 12.35
C ALA A 372 -3.65 -18.75 11.77
N PHE A 373 -3.20 -17.49 11.81
CA PHE A 373 -3.95 -16.36 11.27
C PHE A 373 -4.17 -16.48 9.75
N VAL A 374 -3.12 -16.82 9.01
CA VAL A 374 -3.20 -17.01 7.56
C VAL A 374 -4.04 -18.25 7.21
N LYS A 375 -3.90 -19.36 7.97
CA LYS A 375 -4.74 -20.54 7.81
C LYS A 375 -6.22 -20.23 7.97
N ALA A 376 -6.59 -19.37 8.93
CA ALA A 376 -7.99 -18.98 9.14
C ALA A 376 -8.54 -18.12 7.98
N ALA A 377 -7.70 -17.30 7.35
CA ALA A 377 -8.10 -16.45 6.23
C ALA A 377 -8.17 -17.21 4.88
N MET A 378 -7.54 -18.36 4.78
CA MET A 378 -7.51 -19.15 3.53
C MET A 378 -8.74 -20.03 3.36
N PRO A 379 -9.20 -20.27 2.10
CA PRO A 379 -10.31 -21.16 1.83
C PRO A 379 -10.02 -22.60 2.29
N GLU A 380 -11.06 -23.32 2.73
CA GLU A 380 -10.95 -24.72 3.18
C GLU A 380 -10.26 -25.66 2.16
N GLY A 381 -10.46 -25.44 0.87
CA GLY A 381 -9.80 -26.18 -0.20
C GLY A 381 -8.28 -26.05 -0.25
N ALA A 382 -7.70 -25.09 0.47
CA ALA A 382 -6.25 -24.89 0.59
C ALA A 382 -5.63 -25.65 1.77
N ARG A 383 -6.41 -26.24 2.68
CA ARG A 383 -5.94 -26.84 3.94
C ARG A 383 -4.80 -27.84 3.74
N GLY A 384 -4.85 -28.67 2.70
CA GLY A 384 -3.78 -29.64 2.42
C GLY A 384 -2.41 -29.03 2.09
N PHE A 385 -2.37 -27.75 1.70
CA PHE A 385 -1.12 -27.03 1.45
C PHE A 385 -0.61 -26.25 2.67
N LEU A 386 -1.49 -25.94 3.62
CA LEU A 386 -1.18 -25.02 4.73
C LEU A 386 -0.11 -25.57 5.67
N ASP A 387 -0.06 -26.88 5.85
CA ASP A 387 0.94 -27.54 6.70
C ASP A 387 2.35 -27.50 6.08
N SER A 388 2.45 -27.19 4.78
CA SER A 388 3.73 -27.04 4.09
C SER A 388 4.28 -25.59 4.15
N ILE A 389 3.53 -24.60 4.66
CA ILE A 389 3.97 -23.19 4.73
C ILE A 389 5.32 -23.05 5.45
N PRO A 390 5.57 -23.67 6.62
CA PRO A 390 6.87 -23.56 7.31
C PRO A 390 8.04 -24.16 6.52
N ALA A 391 7.76 -25.13 5.65
CA ALA A 391 8.75 -25.86 4.86
C ALA A 391 8.99 -25.27 3.46
N LEU A 392 8.35 -24.15 3.10
CA LEU A 392 8.58 -23.48 1.83
C LEU A 392 10.02 -22.96 1.74
N ARG A 393 10.63 -23.11 0.58
CA ARG A 393 11.95 -22.54 0.27
C ARG A 393 11.83 -21.03 0.02
N ASN A 394 12.96 -20.36 -0.04
CA ASN A 394 12.99 -18.97 -0.47
C ASN A 394 12.40 -18.84 -1.89
N ARG A 395 11.54 -17.83 -2.08
CA ARG A 395 10.80 -17.59 -3.32
C ARG A 395 9.81 -18.71 -3.70
N GLU A 396 9.46 -19.58 -2.78
CA GLU A 396 8.30 -20.44 -2.93
C GLU A 396 7.11 -19.88 -2.14
N CYS A 397 5.93 -20.06 -2.68
CA CYS A 397 4.69 -19.65 -2.05
C CYS A 397 3.55 -20.63 -2.30
N ILE A 398 2.50 -20.48 -1.50
CA ILE A 398 1.18 -21.04 -1.75
C ILE A 398 0.28 -19.89 -2.15
N ILE A 399 -0.39 -20.02 -3.29
CA ILE A 399 -1.34 -19.05 -3.78
C ILE A 399 -2.73 -19.68 -3.73
N CYS A 400 -3.67 -18.95 -3.17
CA CYS A 400 -5.07 -19.36 -3.14
C CYS A 400 -6.00 -18.17 -3.32
N GLY A 401 -7.26 -18.46 -3.61
CA GLY A 401 -8.28 -17.45 -3.85
C GLY A 401 -8.63 -17.34 -5.32
N GLU A 402 -9.12 -16.17 -5.72
CA GLU A 402 -9.68 -15.97 -7.05
C GLU A 402 -8.65 -15.66 -8.14
N GLY A 403 -7.46 -15.25 -7.74
CA GLY A 403 -6.33 -15.02 -8.67
C GLY A 403 -5.76 -16.30 -9.29
N VAL A 404 -6.22 -17.47 -8.87
CA VAL A 404 -5.81 -18.78 -9.41
C VAL A 404 -7.01 -19.72 -9.55
N SER A 405 -6.94 -20.67 -10.48
CA SER A 405 -8.04 -21.66 -10.67
C SER A 405 -8.24 -22.54 -9.46
N ILE A 406 -7.16 -23.02 -8.87
CA ILE A 406 -7.14 -23.84 -7.64
C ILE A 406 -5.96 -23.38 -6.78
N PRO A 407 -5.95 -23.68 -5.46
CA PRO A 407 -4.76 -23.47 -4.64
C PRO A 407 -3.54 -24.16 -5.24
N ILE A 408 -2.43 -23.43 -5.37
CA ILE A 408 -1.21 -23.93 -6.00
C ILE A 408 0.03 -23.57 -5.17
N ARG A 409 1.03 -24.44 -5.21
CA ARG A 409 2.39 -24.11 -4.75
C ARG A 409 3.23 -23.67 -5.95
N VAL A 410 3.87 -22.53 -5.85
CA VAL A 410 4.62 -21.89 -6.93
C VAL A 410 6.05 -21.61 -6.48
N ALA A 411 6.99 -21.85 -7.37
CA ALA A 411 8.34 -21.30 -7.29
C ALA A 411 8.40 -20.09 -8.21
N PHE A 412 8.61 -18.90 -7.65
CA PHE A 412 8.72 -17.65 -8.40
C PHE A 412 9.92 -17.62 -9.32
N ASP A 413 9.76 -16.98 -10.47
CA ASP A 413 10.86 -16.72 -11.39
C ASP A 413 11.95 -15.85 -10.75
N ASP A 414 13.16 -15.95 -11.28
CA ASP A 414 14.22 -15.01 -10.98
C ASP A 414 13.97 -13.67 -11.67
N LEU A 415 14.28 -12.59 -10.97
CA LEU A 415 14.37 -11.26 -11.56
C LEU A 415 15.82 -10.95 -11.96
N GLU A 416 15.96 -10.25 -13.06
CA GLU A 416 17.21 -9.61 -13.44
C GLU A 416 17.67 -8.66 -12.33
N GLU A 417 18.98 -8.55 -12.11
CA GLU A 417 19.57 -7.83 -10.98
C GLU A 417 19.04 -6.38 -10.86
N PHE A 418 18.95 -5.68 -11.98
CA PHE A 418 18.51 -4.29 -12.00
C PHE A 418 16.99 -4.11 -11.75
N LYS A 419 16.19 -5.20 -11.77
CA LYS A 419 14.77 -5.24 -11.42
C LYS A 419 14.52 -5.67 -9.97
N ARG A 420 15.58 -6.01 -9.22
CA ARG A 420 15.45 -6.44 -7.83
C ARG A 420 15.38 -5.24 -6.91
N PRO A 421 14.55 -5.31 -5.85
CA PRO A 421 14.62 -4.36 -4.75
C PRO A 421 16.03 -4.34 -4.15
N ALA A 422 16.47 -3.17 -3.73
CA ALA A 422 17.73 -3.03 -3.04
C ALA A 422 17.57 -3.57 -1.62
N SER A 423 17.97 -4.82 -1.37
CA SER A 423 18.13 -5.27 0.00
C SER A 423 19.40 -4.61 0.55
N ALA A 424 19.22 -3.78 1.56
CA ALA A 424 20.33 -3.15 2.25
C ALA A 424 21.05 -4.11 3.22
N ASP A 425 20.93 -5.42 3.03
CA ASP A 425 21.65 -6.41 3.83
C ASP A 425 23.14 -6.37 3.48
N PRO A 426 23.95 -5.62 4.25
CA PRO A 426 25.38 -5.54 3.99
C PRO A 426 26.00 -6.93 4.23
N SER A 427 26.87 -7.36 3.33
CA SER A 427 27.74 -8.53 3.59
C SER A 427 28.72 -8.19 4.71
N ILE A 428 28.26 -8.35 5.96
CA ILE A 428 28.98 -7.92 7.18
C ILE A 428 30.40 -8.51 7.18
N SER A 429 30.54 -9.80 6.84
CA SER A 429 31.85 -10.46 6.80
C SER A 429 32.79 -9.82 5.79
N GLN A 430 32.29 -9.44 4.60
CA GLN A 430 33.10 -8.78 3.57
C GLN A 430 33.44 -7.35 3.96
N LEU A 431 32.48 -6.60 4.48
CA LEU A 431 32.68 -5.21 4.88
C LEU A 431 33.61 -5.10 6.10
N TRP A 432 33.52 -6.02 7.05
CA TRP A 432 34.39 -6.02 8.23
C TRP A 432 35.77 -6.57 7.94
N SER A 433 35.98 -7.32 6.85
CA SER A 433 37.29 -7.76 6.40
C SER A 433 38.05 -6.71 5.58
N SER A 434 37.34 -5.68 5.11
CA SER A 434 37.95 -4.54 4.44
C SER A 434 38.35 -3.45 5.44
N SER A 435 39.51 -2.84 5.27
CA SER A 435 39.86 -1.61 6.01
C SER A 435 39.00 -0.48 5.49
N GLY A 436 37.88 -0.23 6.17
CA GLY A 436 36.94 0.83 5.80
C GLY A 436 36.61 1.66 7.03
N GLY A 437 36.58 2.94 6.91
CA GLY A 437 36.29 3.86 8.00
C GLY A 437 37.30 4.98 8.02
N GLU A 438 37.44 5.66 6.88
CA GLU A 438 38.24 6.88 6.81
C GLU A 438 37.63 7.90 7.78
N GLU A 439 38.48 8.52 8.61
CA GLU A 439 38.11 9.56 9.55
C GLU A 439 37.28 10.68 8.87
N GLU A 440 37.65 10.99 7.61
CA GLU A 440 36.89 11.92 6.78
C GLU A 440 35.44 11.47 6.49
N MET A 441 35.18 10.18 6.35
CA MET A 441 33.81 9.67 6.15
C MET A 441 32.95 9.92 7.39
N VAL A 442 33.53 9.73 8.58
CA VAL A 442 32.86 10.03 9.84
C VAL A 442 32.54 11.52 9.94
N LEU A 443 33.51 12.38 9.61
CA LEU A 443 33.33 13.84 9.62
C LEU A 443 32.20 14.28 8.68
N ARG A 444 32.23 13.81 7.43
CA ARG A 444 31.16 14.09 6.45
C ARG A 444 29.80 13.59 6.92
N THR A 445 29.77 12.42 7.55
CA THR A 445 28.54 11.84 8.09
C THR A 445 27.98 12.66 9.24
N VAL A 446 28.83 13.09 10.16
CA VAL A 446 28.45 13.95 11.28
C VAL A 446 27.94 15.32 10.80
N GLN A 447 28.57 15.89 9.77
CA GLN A 447 28.10 17.14 9.18
C GLN A 447 26.70 17.00 8.57
N ARG A 448 26.45 15.93 7.77
CA ARG A 448 25.11 15.63 7.23
C ARG A 448 24.09 15.40 8.33
N TRP A 449 24.47 14.65 9.35
CA TRP A 449 23.59 14.39 10.50
C TRP A 449 23.19 15.67 11.24
N ARG A 450 24.16 16.57 11.49
CA ARG A 450 23.87 17.89 12.11
C ARG A 450 23.02 18.77 11.23
N ALA A 451 23.20 18.74 9.93
CA ALA A 451 22.38 19.49 8.97
C ALA A 451 20.97 18.88 8.80
N GLN A 452 20.69 17.68 9.36
CA GLN A 452 19.44 16.94 9.15
C GLN A 452 19.08 16.77 7.66
N GLY A 453 20.11 16.84 6.78
CA GLY A 453 19.99 16.65 5.33
C GLY A 453 20.67 15.35 4.89
N ARG A 454 20.08 14.67 3.91
CA ARG A 454 20.67 13.50 3.26
C ARG A 454 21.60 13.89 2.13
#